data_09efcb03e7a4704594b2803fed5509b6
#
_entry.id   09efcb03e7a4704594b2803fed5509b6
#
_cell.length_a   1.000
_cell.length_b   1.000
_cell.length_c   1.000
_cell.angle_alpha   90.00
_cell.angle_beta   90.00
_cell.angle_gamma   90.00
#
_symmetry.space_group_name_H-M   'P 1'
#
loop_
_entity.id
_entity.type
_entity.pdbx_description
1 polymer ?
#
loop_
_entity_poly.entity_id
_entity_poly.type
_entity_poly.pdbx_seq_one_letter_code
_entity_poly.pdbx_strand_id
1 'polypeptide(L)'
;MIWLSMFWEFFKTGLFAVGGGLATLPFLYHISERTGWFSAEDIANMIAISESTPGPLGVNMATYAGFQALGVPGGIFTTLSLTAPALIIITIIYAMLTRFRESDAVKRIFYGLRPASTALIAAAGLGVAKVSLLDTALYEKSGSLLTLFQWPAILLAIAIYFALHKYKKHPVLYIAISAVCGIAFGL
;
A
#
# COMPACT_ATOMS: atom_id res chain seq x y z
N MET A 1 14.63 -4.58 28.15
CA MET A 1 15.17 -3.63 27.17
C MET A 1 14.66 -3.84 25.73
N ILE A 2 14.18 -5.05 25.35
CA ILE A 2 13.71 -5.36 23.99
C ILE A 2 12.59 -4.41 23.49
N TRP A 3 11.62 -4.07 24.33
CA TRP A 3 10.51 -3.18 23.98
C TRP A 3 10.95 -1.78 23.54
N LEU A 4 11.90 -1.18 24.26
CA LEU A 4 12.40 0.16 23.94
C LEU A 4 13.20 0.15 22.62
N SER A 5 14.02 -0.89 22.42
CA SER A 5 14.75 -1.09 21.17
C SER A 5 13.79 -1.31 20.00
N MET A 6 12.78 -2.13 20.19
CA MET A 6 11.74 -2.40 19.19
C MET A 6 10.95 -1.14 18.85
N PHE A 7 10.52 -0.37 19.86
CA PHE A 7 9.89 0.92 19.63
C PHE A 7 10.73 1.81 18.75
N TRP A 8 12.00 1.99 19.08
CA TRP A 8 12.89 2.91 18.38
C TRP A 8 13.16 2.49 16.94
N GLU A 9 13.37 1.20 16.69
CA GLU A 9 13.60 0.70 15.33
C GLU A 9 12.35 0.87 14.44
N PHE A 10 11.17 0.51 14.93
CA PHE A 10 9.95 0.67 14.15
C PHE A 10 9.49 2.13 14.04
N PHE A 11 9.74 2.95 15.05
CA PHE A 11 9.51 4.39 14.98
C PHE A 11 10.38 5.05 13.88
N LYS A 12 11.68 4.74 13.83
CA LYS A 12 12.57 5.21 12.76
C LYS A 12 12.09 4.71 11.39
N THR A 13 11.72 3.46 11.30
CA THR A 13 11.17 2.90 10.05
C THR A 13 9.94 3.68 9.60
N GLY A 14 8.99 3.93 10.49
CA GLY A 14 7.78 4.72 10.17
C GLY A 14 8.06 6.18 9.83
N LEU A 15 9.16 6.74 10.33
CA LEU A 15 9.55 8.13 10.05
C LEU A 15 10.28 8.28 8.71
N PHE A 16 11.15 7.33 8.37
CA PHE A 16 12.09 7.45 7.26
C PHE A 16 11.76 6.57 6.04
N ALA A 17 10.90 5.58 6.18
CA ALA A 17 10.44 4.77 5.04
C ALA A 17 9.48 5.57 4.15
N VAL A 18 10.04 6.53 3.40
CA VAL A 18 9.28 7.38 2.48
C VAL A 18 9.10 6.65 1.15
N GLY A 19 7.84 6.29 0.81
CA GLY A 19 7.54 5.60 -0.44
C GLY A 19 6.37 4.63 -0.29
N GLY A 20 6.31 3.63 -1.17
CA GLY A 20 5.34 2.52 -1.09
C GLY A 20 5.69 1.52 0.01
N GLY A 21 4.85 0.51 0.19
CA GLY A 21 5.02 -0.49 1.26
C GLY A 21 6.38 -1.19 1.27
N LEU A 22 6.96 -1.43 0.10
CA LEU A 22 8.30 -2.03 -0.03
C LEU A 22 9.45 -1.11 0.42
N ALA A 23 9.20 0.19 0.63
CA ALA A 23 10.20 1.12 1.16
C ALA A 23 10.59 0.81 2.63
N THR A 24 9.82 -0.01 3.32
CA THR A 24 10.16 -0.50 4.67
C THR A 24 11.17 -1.65 4.66
N LEU A 25 11.36 -2.34 3.53
CA LEU A 25 12.22 -3.52 3.42
C LEU A 25 13.67 -3.29 3.84
N PRO A 26 14.36 -2.23 3.37
CA PRO A 26 15.74 -1.98 3.78
C PRO A 26 15.88 -1.85 5.30
N PHE A 27 14.89 -1.24 5.95
CA PHE A 27 14.86 -1.11 7.42
C PHE A 27 14.65 -2.46 8.10
N LEU A 28 13.77 -3.31 7.57
CA LEU A 28 13.54 -4.65 8.13
C LEU A 28 14.77 -5.54 7.99
N TYR A 29 15.46 -5.51 6.86
CA TYR A 29 16.73 -6.23 6.71
C TYR A 29 17.77 -5.75 7.72
N HIS A 30 17.92 -4.44 7.88
CA HIS A 30 18.84 -3.87 8.87
C HIS A 30 18.48 -4.25 10.31
N ILE A 31 17.18 -4.25 10.66
CA ILE A 31 16.70 -4.71 11.96
C ILE A 31 17.01 -6.19 12.18
N SER A 32 16.73 -7.04 11.16
CA SER A 32 17.03 -8.47 11.19
C SER A 32 18.51 -8.75 11.46
N GLU A 33 19.39 -8.14 10.70
CA GLU A 33 20.85 -8.31 10.83
C GLU A 33 21.36 -7.87 12.22
N ARG A 34 20.82 -6.76 12.73
CA ARG A 34 21.30 -6.16 13.99
C ARG A 34 20.75 -6.82 15.23
N THR A 35 19.53 -7.32 15.17
CA THR A 35 18.80 -7.77 16.37
C THR A 35 18.55 -9.27 16.42
N GLY A 36 18.50 -9.92 15.26
CA GLY A 36 18.16 -11.34 15.16
C GLY A 36 16.72 -11.67 15.60
N TRP A 37 15.82 -10.70 15.66
CA TRP A 37 14.42 -10.95 16.08
C TRP A 37 13.64 -11.75 15.05
N PHE A 38 14.04 -11.68 13.79
CA PHE A 38 13.51 -12.45 12.66
C PHE A 38 14.59 -12.60 11.60
N SER A 39 14.46 -13.63 10.77
CA SER A 39 15.42 -13.98 9.72
C SER A 39 15.11 -13.32 8.39
N ALA A 40 16.02 -13.45 7.42
CA ALA A 40 15.75 -13.03 6.04
C ALA A 40 14.63 -13.86 5.37
N GLU A 41 14.47 -15.12 5.76
CA GLU A 41 13.36 -15.98 5.32
C GLU A 41 12.02 -15.48 5.87
N ASP A 42 12.00 -15.03 7.14
CA ASP A 42 10.82 -14.41 7.71
C ASP A 42 10.41 -13.13 6.96
N ILE A 43 11.38 -12.35 6.47
CA ILE A 43 11.09 -11.16 5.66
C ILE A 43 10.41 -11.55 4.33
N ALA A 44 10.83 -12.62 3.68
CA ALA A 44 10.16 -13.11 2.48
C ALA A 44 8.72 -13.54 2.76
N ASN A 45 8.49 -14.23 3.90
CA ASN A 45 7.16 -14.59 4.36
C ASN A 45 6.31 -13.35 4.70
N MET A 46 6.91 -12.33 5.35
CA MET A 46 6.25 -11.04 5.64
C MET A 46 5.75 -10.38 4.36
N ILE A 47 6.55 -10.38 3.29
CA ILE A 47 6.15 -9.81 1.99
C ILE A 47 4.94 -10.57 1.45
N ALA A 48 5.05 -11.90 1.33
CA ALA A 48 3.99 -12.73 0.76
C ALA A 48 2.65 -12.58 1.52
N ILE A 49 2.69 -12.61 2.87
CA ILE A 49 1.50 -12.44 3.70
C ILE A 49 0.95 -11.02 3.61
N SER A 50 1.84 -10.02 3.58
CA SER A 50 1.42 -8.61 3.53
C SER A 50 0.81 -8.24 2.18
N GLU A 51 1.27 -8.83 1.08
CA GLU A 51 0.66 -8.65 -0.25
C GLU A 51 -0.70 -9.34 -0.34
N SER A 52 -0.90 -10.43 0.39
CA SER A 52 -2.18 -11.15 0.46
C SER A 52 -3.17 -10.55 1.45
N THR A 53 -2.72 -9.65 2.32
CA THR A 53 -3.53 -9.05 3.39
C THR A 53 -3.96 -7.64 2.99
N PRO A 54 -5.26 -7.30 3.03
CA PRO A 54 -5.70 -5.94 2.72
C PRO A 54 -5.17 -4.95 3.76
N GLY A 55 -4.52 -3.87 3.29
CA GLY A 55 -3.97 -2.82 4.15
C GLY A 55 -2.61 -2.29 3.71
N PRO A 56 -2.05 -1.33 4.46
CA PRO A 56 -0.72 -0.81 4.18
C PRO A 56 0.35 -1.87 4.43
N LEU A 57 1.06 -2.26 3.39
CA LEU A 57 2.05 -3.34 3.39
C LEU A 57 3.08 -3.19 4.50
N GLY A 58 3.63 -1.97 4.69
CA GLY A 58 4.59 -1.71 5.77
C GLY A 58 4.03 -1.91 7.19
N VAL A 59 2.73 -1.63 7.38
CA VAL A 59 2.05 -1.87 8.67
C VAL A 59 1.87 -3.37 8.90
N ASN A 60 1.43 -4.11 7.87
CA ASN A 60 1.29 -5.57 7.95
C ASN A 60 2.62 -6.25 8.26
N MET A 61 3.70 -5.82 7.60
CA MET A 61 5.05 -6.34 7.85
C MET A 61 5.54 -6.02 9.26
N ALA A 62 5.30 -4.81 9.76
CA ALA A 62 5.65 -4.45 11.14
C ALA A 62 4.89 -5.29 12.16
N THR A 63 3.59 -5.52 11.92
CA THR A 63 2.76 -6.38 12.77
C THR A 63 3.31 -7.80 12.80
N TYR A 64 3.65 -8.36 11.66
CA TYR A 64 4.21 -9.70 11.56
C TYR A 64 5.58 -9.80 12.26
N ALA A 65 6.47 -8.84 12.01
CA ALA A 65 7.79 -8.80 12.64
C ALA A 65 7.70 -8.75 14.17
N GLY A 66 6.80 -7.93 14.70
CA GLY A 66 6.56 -7.87 16.15
C GLY A 66 5.94 -9.14 16.70
N PHE A 67 5.02 -9.75 15.95
CA PHE A 67 4.42 -11.03 16.33
C PHE A 67 5.46 -12.16 16.37
N GLN A 68 6.35 -12.22 15.40
CA GLN A 68 7.43 -13.21 15.34
C GLN A 68 8.38 -13.07 16.54
N ALA A 69 8.67 -11.83 16.95
CA ALA A 69 9.61 -11.58 18.05
C ALA A 69 9.00 -11.78 19.45
N LEU A 70 7.76 -11.36 19.69
CA LEU A 70 7.14 -11.27 21.02
C LEU A 70 5.66 -11.71 21.05
N GLY A 71 5.19 -12.41 20.02
CA GLY A 71 3.79 -12.83 19.93
C GLY A 71 2.82 -11.66 19.72
N VAL A 72 1.55 -11.85 20.10
CA VAL A 72 0.48 -10.86 19.91
C VAL A 72 0.81 -9.48 20.48
N PRO A 73 1.32 -9.35 21.71
CA PRO A 73 1.69 -8.04 22.27
C PRO A 73 2.77 -7.34 21.44
N GLY A 74 3.73 -8.10 20.89
CA GLY A 74 4.78 -7.58 20.02
C GLY A 74 4.22 -7.01 18.73
N GLY A 75 3.29 -7.73 18.07
CA GLY A 75 2.63 -7.26 16.86
C GLY A 75 1.86 -5.94 17.05
N ILE A 76 1.10 -5.83 18.13
CA ILE A 76 0.38 -4.59 18.47
C ILE A 76 1.39 -3.45 18.71
N PHE A 77 2.43 -3.73 19.47
CA PHE A 77 3.41 -2.73 19.86
C PHE A 77 4.20 -2.18 18.66
N THR A 78 4.68 -3.03 17.75
CA THR A 78 5.41 -2.61 16.55
C THR A 78 4.53 -1.84 15.58
N THR A 79 3.27 -2.24 15.44
CA THR A 79 2.28 -1.52 14.64
C THR A 79 2.07 -0.10 15.16
N LEU A 80 1.86 0.06 16.46
CA LEU A 80 1.73 1.37 17.09
C LEU A 80 3.02 2.18 16.97
N SER A 81 4.17 1.56 17.14
CA SER A 81 5.48 2.21 17.02
C SER A 81 5.74 2.73 15.61
N LEU A 82 5.39 1.94 14.58
CA LEU A 82 5.54 2.34 13.18
C LEU A 82 4.60 3.49 12.80
N THR A 83 3.37 3.49 13.31
CA THR A 83 2.38 4.51 12.96
C THR A 83 2.51 5.79 13.79
N ALA A 84 3.12 5.73 14.96
CA ALA A 84 3.27 6.85 15.88
C ALA A 84 3.89 8.11 15.22
N PRO A 85 4.99 8.07 14.47
CA PRO A 85 5.56 9.27 13.87
C PRO A 85 4.61 9.93 12.86
N ALA A 86 3.88 9.15 12.08
CA ALA A 86 2.89 9.69 11.14
C ALA A 86 1.75 10.41 11.88
N LEU A 87 1.25 9.84 12.98
CA LEU A 87 0.22 10.45 13.82
C LEU A 87 0.72 11.74 14.47
N ILE A 88 1.94 11.76 14.99
CA ILE A 88 2.55 12.95 15.57
C ILE A 88 2.67 14.06 14.52
N ILE A 89 3.24 13.75 13.36
CA ILE A 89 3.44 14.74 12.29
C ILE A 89 2.11 15.30 11.80
N ILE A 90 1.11 14.45 11.52
CA ILE A 90 -0.18 14.92 11.03
C ILE A 90 -0.92 15.77 12.06
N THR A 91 -0.77 15.44 13.35
CA THR A 91 -1.38 16.23 14.44
C THR A 91 -0.75 17.62 14.53
N ILE A 92 0.58 17.71 14.41
CA ILE A 92 1.32 18.98 14.38
C ILE A 92 0.88 19.80 13.15
N ILE A 93 0.87 19.16 11.97
CA ILE A 93 0.44 19.83 10.73
C ILE A 93 -1.00 20.32 10.86
N TYR A 94 -1.89 19.52 11.41
CA TYR A 94 -3.28 19.91 11.62
C TYR A 94 -3.40 21.14 12.53
N ALA A 95 -2.70 21.15 13.66
CA ALA A 95 -2.69 22.30 14.57
C ALA A 95 -2.13 23.58 13.92
N MET A 96 -1.10 23.44 13.10
CA MET A 96 -0.56 24.56 12.31
C MET A 96 -1.55 25.04 11.25
N LEU A 97 -2.16 24.11 10.51
CA LEU A 97 -3.12 24.46 9.45
C LEU A 97 -4.37 25.16 10.00
N THR A 98 -4.89 24.74 11.14
CA THR A 98 -6.05 25.39 11.77
C THR A 98 -5.74 26.85 12.15
N ARG A 99 -4.49 27.14 12.55
CA ARG A 99 -4.04 28.48 12.92
C ARG A 99 -3.71 29.38 11.71
N PHE A 100 -3.18 28.78 10.62
CA PHE A 100 -2.66 29.51 9.46
C PHE A 100 -3.45 29.23 8.17
N ARG A 101 -4.67 28.72 8.28
CA ARG A 101 -5.50 28.30 7.14
C ARG A 101 -5.69 29.40 6.08
N GLU A 102 -5.79 30.65 6.51
CA GLU A 102 -5.98 31.81 5.63
C GLU A 102 -4.68 32.37 5.05
N SER A 103 -3.52 31.87 5.47
CA SER A 103 -2.22 32.30 4.98
C SER A 103 -2.05 31.98 3.48
N ASP A 104 -1.53 32.95 2.72
CA ASP A 104 -1.22 32.78 1.30
C ASP A 104 -0.16 31.70 1.05
N ALA A 105 0.77 31.52 1.97
CA ALA A 105 1.76 30.45 1.89
C ALA A 105 1.10 29.06 1.93
N VAL A 106 0.16 28.85 2.84
CA VAL A 106 -0.61 27.60 2.95
C VAL A 106 -1.44 27.37 1.69
N LYS A 107 -2.13 28.40 1.19
CA LYS A 107 -2.91 28.32 -0.06
C LYS A 107 -2.06 27.91 -1.25
N ARG A 108 -0.85 28.48 -1.39
CA ARG A 108 0.11 28.14 -2.47
C ARG A 108 0.62 26.69 -2.35
N ILE A 109 0.94 26.23 -1.14
CA ILE A 109 1.35 24.84 -0.90
C ILE A 109 0.25 23.87 -1.32
N PHE A 110 -1.00 24.09 -0.90
CA PHE A 110 -2.12 23.24 -1.30
C PHE A 110 -2.45 23.33 -2.79
N TYR A 111 -2.24 24.48 -3.42
CA TYR A 111 -2.38 24.62 -4.87
C TYR A 111 -1.42 23.70 -5.64
N GLY A 112 -0.17 23.58 -5.18
CA GLY A 112 0.81 22.66 -5.76
C GLY A 112 0.59 21.18 -5.38
N LEU A 113 0.15 20.89 -4.14
CA LEU A 113 -0.08 19.53 -3.66
C LEU A 113 -1.28 18.83 -4.34
N ARG A 114 -2.33 19.56 -4.68
CA ARG A 114 -3.52 18.98 -5.32
C ARG A 114 -3.20 18.26 -6.64
N PRO A 115 -2.56 18.90 -7.63
CA PRO A 115 -2.20 18.20 -8.87
C PRO A 115 -1.20 17.08 -8.65
N ALA A 116 -0.25 17.23 -7.71
CA ALA A 116 0.71 16.17 -7.38
C ALA A 116 0.01 14.93 -6.82
N SER A 117 -0.92 15.10 -5.89
CA SER A 117 -1.73 13.99 -5.35
C SER A 117 -2.58 13.32 -6.44
N THR A 118 -3.20 14.11 -7.32
CA THR A 118 -3.97 13.57 -8.44
C THR A 118 -3.08 12.78 -9.40
N ALA A 119 -1.88 13.26 -9.69
CA ALA A 119 -0.92 12.56 -10.54
C ALA A 119 -0.45 11.23 -9.91
N LEU A 120 -0.21 11.19 -8.61
CA LEU A 120 0.14 9.96 -7.89
C LEU A 120 -0.99 8.93 -7.93
N ILE A 121 -2.23 9.36 -7.73
CA ILE A 121 -3.41 8.48 -7.83
C ILE A 121 -3.55 7.95 -9.26
N ALA A 122 -3.39 8.81 -10.26
CA ALA A 122 -3.44 8.39 -11.66
C ALA A 122 -2.32 7.41 -12.02
N ALA A 123 -1.10 7.66 -11.55
CA ALA A 123 0.04 6.76 -11.76
C ALA A 123 -0.18 5.39 -11.11
N ALA A 124 -0.71 5.36 -9.89
CA ALA A 124 -1.08 4.11 -9.21
C ALA A 124 -2.18 3.37 -9.99
N GLY A 125 -3.23 4.08 -10.44
CA GLY A 125 -4.31 3.50 -11.25
C GLY A 125 -3.80 2.92 -12.58
N LEU A 126 -2.88 3.61 -13.26
CA LEU A 126 -2.22 3.10 -14.47
C LEU A 126 -1.36 1.87 -14.19
N GLY A 127 -0.67 1.84 -13.04
CA GLY A 127 0.08 0.67 -12.59
C GLY A 127 -0.80 -0.56 -12.44
N VAL A 128 -1.92 -0.42 -11.73
CA VAL A 128 -2.92 -1.49 -11.58
C VAL A 128 -3.51 -1.90 -12.93
N ALA A 129 -3.89 -0.93 -13.77
CA ALA A 129 -4.43 -1.20 -15.10
C ALA A 129 -3.42 -1.98 -15.97
N LYS A 130 -2.13 -1.63 -15.90
CA LYS A 130 -1.09 -2.36 -16.62
C LYS A 130 -1.02 -3.83 -16.21
N VAL A 131 -1.02 -4.12 -14.92
CA VAL A 131 -0.94 -5.50 -14.41
C VAL A 131 -2.21 -6.30 -14.67
N SER A 132 -3.38 -5.65 -14.60
CA SER A 132 -4.67 -6.35 -14.73
C SER A 132 -5.16 -6.50 -16.17
N LEU A 133 -4.72 -5.62 -17.09
CA LEU A 133 -5.22 -5.60 -18.46
C LEU A 133 -4.21 -6.04 -19.52
N LEU A 134 -2.92 -6.13 -19.13
CA LEU A 134 -1.84 -6.49 -20.04
C LEU A 134 -1.14 -7.78 -19.58
N ASP A 135 -1.00 -8.73 -20.48
CA ASP A 135 -0.21 -9.94 -20.27
C ASP A 135 1.14 -9.82 -21.01
N THR A 136 2.12 -9.25 -20.30
CA THR A 136 3.47 -9.06 -20.85
C THR A 136 4.20 -10.40 -21.08
N ALA A 137 3.90 -11.43 -20.28
CA ALA A 137 4.53 -12.73 -20.40
C ALA A 137 4.09 -13.49 -21.66
N LEU A 138 2.82 -13.40 -22.02
CA LEU A 138 2.29 -13.94 -23.26
C LEU A 138 2.79 -13.16 -24.49
N TYR A 139 2.93 -11.84 -24.37
CA TYR A 139 3.50 -11.01 -25.44
C TYR A 139 4.97 -11.38 -25.74
N GLU A 140 5.80 -11.55 -24.72
CA GLU A 140 7.22 -11.96 -24.90
C GLU A 140 7.37 -13.31 -25.60
N LYS A 141 6.40 -14.22 -25.42
CA LYS A 141 6.41 -15.54 -26.06
C LYS A 141 5.86 -15.54 -27.47
N SER A 142 4.84 -14.75 -27.76
CA SER A 142 4.09 -14.79 -29.03
C SER A 142 4.47 -13.72 -30.03
N GLY A 143 5.04 -12.59 -29.57
CA GLY A 143 5.36 -11.42 -30.40
C GLY A 143 4.14 -10.71 -30.99
N SER A 144 2.92 -11.13 -30.65
CA SER A 144 1.68 -10.57 -31.20
C SER A 144 1.08 -9.52 -30.28
N LEU A 145 0.77 -8.34 -30.81
CA LEU A 145 0.09 -7.27 -30.04
C LEU A 145 -1.30 -7.67 -29.56
N LEU A 146 -1.95 -8.63 -30.21
CA LEU A 146 -3.28 -9.09 -29.78
C LEU A 146 -3.24 -9.92 -28.50
N THR A 147 -2.13 -10.60 -28.23
CA THR A 147 -1.93 -11.40 -27.01
C THR A 147 -1.44 -10.55 -25.81
N LEU A 148 -1.06 -9.30 -26.06
CA LEU A 148 -0.72 -8.35 -25.00
C LEU A 148 -1.94 -7.97 -24.15
N PHE A 149 -3.14 -7.96 -24.73
CA PHE A 149 -4.34 -7.51 -24.05
C PHE A 149 -5.16 -8.66 -23.52
N GLN A 150 -5.49 -8.59 -22.22
CA GLN A 150 -6.43 -9.50 -21.56
C GLN A 150 -7.88 -9.08 -21.92
N TRP A 151 -8.37 -9.47 -23.09
CA TRP A 151 -9.68 -9.09 -23.60
C TRP A 151 -10.83 -9.32 -22.62
N PRO A 152 -10.92 -10.47 -21.93
CA PRO A 152 -12.00 -10.69 -20.96
C PRO A 152 -11.95 -9.70 -19.80
N ALA A 153 -10.74 -9.37 -19.28
CA ALA A 153 -10.57 -8.40 -18.22
C ALA A 153 -10.94 -6.98 -18.67
N ILE A 154 -10.59 -6.61 -19.91
CA ILE A 154 -10.95 -5.31 -20.50
C ILE A 154 -12.47 -5.19 -20.65
N LEU A 155 -13.15 -6.23 -21.16
CA LEU A 155 -14.60 -6.23 -21.29
C LEU A 155 -15.29 -6.11 -19.95
N LEU A 156 -14.80 -6.84 -18.93
CA LEU A 156 -15.30 -6.75 -17.57
C LEU A 156 -15.09 -5.34 -16.99
N ALA A 157 -13.91 -4.75 -17.18
CA ALA A 157 -13.62 -3.39 -16.72
C ALA A 157 -14.56 -2.35 -17.34
N ILE A 158 -14.82 -2.45 -18.66
CA ILE A 158 -15.76 -1.59 -19.38
C ILE A 158 -17.18 -1.78 -18.85
N ALA A 159 -17.63 -3.02 -18.66
CA ALA A 159 -18.96 -3.32 -18.13
C ALA A 159 -19.17 -2.74 -16.73
N ILE A 160 -18.18 -2.91 -15.84
CA ILE A 160 -18.20 -2.36 -14.48
C ILE A 160 -18.16 -0.83 -14.49
N TYR A 161 -17.36 -0.22 -15.37
CA TYR A 161 -17.31 1.23 -15.52
C TYR A 161 -18.68 1.82 -15.88
N PHE A 162 -19.36 1.26 -16.88
CA PHE A 162 -20.70 1.68 -17.25
C PHE A 162 -21.73 1.42 -16.14
N ALA A 163 -21.63 0.28 -15.46
CA ALA A 163 -22.50 -0.04 -14.33
C ALA A 163 -22.32 0.94 -13.15
N LEU A 164 -21.10 1.31 -12.82
CA LEU A 164 -20.77 2.32 -11.81
C LEU A 164 -21.39 3.69 -12.17
N HIS A 165 -21.26 4.09 -13.42
CA HIS A 165 -21.75 5.39 -13.87
C HIS A 165 -23.29 5.44 -13.89
N LYS A 166 -23.93 4.35 -14.30
CA LYS A 166 -25.40 4.26 -14.42
C LYS A 166 -26.12 4.05 -13.10
N TYR A 167 -25.64 3.14 -12.25
CA TYR A 167 -26.40 2.69 -11.06
C TYR A 167 -25.96 3.35 -9.76
N LYS A 168 -24.78 3.97 -9.70
CA LYS A 168 -24.24 4.70 -8.52
C LYS A 168 -24.42 3.95 -7.18
N LYS A 169 -24.34 2.62 -7.18
CA LYS A 169 -24.42 1.77 -6.00
C LYS A 169 -23.11 1.79 -5.22
N HIS A 170 -23.10 1.19 -4.03
CA HIS A 170 -21.91 1.15 -3.20
C HIS A 170 -20.76 0.39 -3.89
N PRO A 171 -19.50 0.90 -3.87
CA PRO A 171 -18.35 0.28 -4.54
C PRO A 171 -18.12 -1.20 -4.20
N VAL A 172 -18.40 -1.60 -2.96
CA VAL A 172 -18.26 -3.00 -2.50
C VAL A 172 -19.05 -3.97 -3.36
N LEU A 173 -20.24 -3.57 -3.84
CA LEU A 173 -21.06 -4.43 -4.72
C LEU A 173 -20.34 -4.75 -6.02
N TYR A 174 -19.72 -3.75 -6.64
CA TYR A 174 -18.98 -3.92 -7.89
C TYR A 174 -17.74 -4.77 -7.71
N ILE A 175 -17.03 -4.60 -6.58
CA ILE A 175 -15.88 -5.45 -6.21
C ILE A 175 -16.33 -6.91 -6.07
N ALA A 176 -17.42 -7.18 -5.36
CA ALA A 176 -17.96 -8.52 -5.20
C ALA A 176 -18.39 -9.14 -6.55
N ILE A 177 -19.07 -8.39 -7.39
CA ILE A 177 -19.46 -8.84 -8.75
C ILE A 177 -18.21 -9.14 -9.59
N SER A 178 -17.23 -8.25 -9.58
CA SER A 178 -15.98 -8.45 -10.33
C SER A 178 -15.22 -9.68 -9.85
N ALA A 179 -15.19 -9.94 -8.53
CA ALA A 179 -14.55 -11.13 -7.97
C ALA A 179 -15.24 -12.41 -8.42
N VAL A 180 -16.59 -12.46 -8.38
CA VAL A 180 -17.35 -13.61 -8.85
C VAL A 180 -17.13 -13.84 -10.35
N CYS A 181 -17.17 -12.78 -11.15
CA CYS A 181 -16.89 -12.87 -12.59
C CYS A 181 -15.45 -13.33 -12.86
N GLY A 182 -14.45 -12.78 -12.12
CA GLY A 182 -13.06 -13.18 -12.25
C GLY A 182 -12.86 -14.68 -11.99
N ILE A 183 -13.45 -15.20 -10.91
CA ILE A 183 -13.40 -16.64 -10.58
C ILE A 183 -14.10 -17.48 -11.66
N ALA A 184 -15.26 -17.02 -12.16
CA ALA A 184 -16.04 -17.76 -13.16
C ALA A 184 -15.37 -17.84 -14.52
N PHE A 185 -14.64 -16.79 -14.92
CA PHE A 185 -13.94 -16.70 -16.21
C PHE A 185 -12.44 -17.02 -16.12
N GLY A 186 -11.90 -17.30 -14.92
CA GLY A 186 -10.49 -17.64 -14.72
C GLY A 186 -9.56 -16.44 -14.99
N LEU A 187 -9.98 -15.23 -14.61
CA LEU A 187 -9.26 -13.97 -14.78
C LEU A 187 -8.38 -13.65 -13.60
#